data_83eb0681749070c3b2447208d2ec7262
#
_entry.id   83eb0681749070c3b2447208d2ec7262
#
_cell.length_a   1.000
_cell.length_b   1.000
_cell.length_c   1.000
_cell.angle_alpha   90.00
_cell.angle_beta   90.00
_cell.angle_gamma   90.00
#
_symmetry.space_group_name_H-M   'P 1'
#
loop_
_entity.id
_entity.type
_entity.pdbx_description
1 polymer ?
#
loop_
_entity_poly.entity_id
_entity_poly.type
_entity_poly.pdbx_seq_one_letter_code
_entity_poly.pdbx_strand_id
1 'polypeptide(L)'
;KYLEFEAWQLIGTFDRAFVDTDNVTPVERDGELIGYICHAKIIRDGIHAGGATQFCGLDAFPCRGKEGSAKDNAAISAAQTWAGSKALKMRYSAVAVLGGYGGATAEEMRRAQEEAPDTSQHYCETHRTNWFKRGRMKNYAHPIGDTDQWCNEPTMASAPPEVTRPSVQSCPIHNVRLGR
;
A
#
# COMPACT_ATOMS: atom_id res chain seq x y z
N LYS A 1 -2.74 -10.42 9.48
CA LYS A 1 -1.26 -10.33 9.40
C LYS A 1 -0.82 -10.74 8.01
N TYR A 2 0.14 -10.03 7.43
CA TYR A 2 0.73 -10.31 6.13
C TYR A 2 2.22 -10.53 6.29
N LEU A 3 2.82 -11.33 5.40
CA LEU A 3 4.25 -11.63 5.44
C LEU A 3 5.02 -10.61 4.60
N GLU A 4 6.11 -10.12 5.16
CA GLU A 4 7.12 -9.30 4.49
C GLU A 4 7.99 -10.17 3.58
N PHE A 5 8.76 -9.55 2.68
CA PHE A 5 9.61 -10.26 1.72
C PHE A 5 10.59 -11.23 2.39
N GLU A 6 11.21 -10.80 3.47
CA GLU A 6 12.17 -11.60 4.22
C GLU A 6 11.54 -12.86 4.84
N ALA A 7 10.28 -12.76 5.29
CA ALA A 7 9.56 -13.91 5.81
C ALA A 7 9.22 -14.92 4.70
N TRP A 8 8.89 -14.45 3.50
CA TRP A 8 8.70 -15.31 2.34
C TRP A 8 10.01 -16.01 1.93
N GLN A 9 11.14 -15.30 1.98
CA GLN A 9 12.46 -15.88 1.73
C GLN A 9 12.78 -16.96 2.76
N LEU A 10 12.49 -16.72 4.04
CA LEU A 10 12.68 -17.70 5.10
C LEU A 10 11.89 -18.99 4.84
N ILE A 11 10.62 -18.88 4.44
CA ILE A 11 9.81 -20.05 4.05
C ILE A 11 10.49 -20.81 2.89
N GLY A 12 10.97 -20.07 1.87
CA GLY A 12 11.71 -20.68 0.75
C GLY A 12 12.95 -21.44 1.19
N THR A 13 13.68 -20.94 2.18
CA THR A 13 14.89 -21.59 2.71
C THR A 13 14.59 -22.98 3.25
N PHE A 14 13.47 -23.20 3.93
CA PHE A 14 13.05 -24.53 4.40
C PHE A 14 12.77 -25.52 3.26
N ASP A 15 12.35 -25.00 2.08
CA ASP A 15 12.15 -25.81 0.86
C ASP A 15 13.41 -25.84 -0.04
N ARG A 16 14.57 -25.39 0.46
CA ARG A 16 15.82 -25.26 -0.30
C ARG A 16 15.65 -24.45 -1.59
N ALA A 17 14.78 -23.47 -1.54
CA ALA A 17 14.51 -22.55 -2.63
C ALA A 17 14.98 -21.15 -2.29
N PHE A 18 15.51 -20.46 -3.26
CA PHE A 18 15.81 -19.04 -3.18
C PHE A 18 15.20 -18.30 -4.38
N VAL A 19 15.02 -17.01 -4.22
CA VAL A 19 14.55 -16.15 -5.31
C VAL A 19 15.70 -15.34 -5.86
N ASP A 20 15.87 -15.42 -7.17
CA ASP A 20 16.79 -14.62 -7.96
C ASP A 20 16.01 -13.42 -8.54
N THR A 21 16.45 -12.19 -8.25
CA THR A 21 15.86 -10.93 -8.70
C THR A 21 16.85 -10.09 -9.49
N ASP A 22 17.90 -10.66 -10.03
CA ASP A 22 18.97 -9.94 -10.73
C ASP A 22 18.54 -9.43 -12.12
N ASN A 23 17.52 -10.05 -12.71
CA ASN A 23 17.03 -9.66 -14.03
C ASN A 23 16.10 -8.44 -13.94
N VAL A 24 16.69 -7.26 -13.92
CA VAL A 24 15.99 -5.97 -13.96
C VAL A 24 16.32 -5.24 -15.23
N THR A 25 15.29 -4.76 -15.94
CA THR A 25 15.46 -4.01 -17.19
C THR A 25 14.69 -2.69 -17.14
N PRO A 26 15.27 -1.61 -17.73
CA PRO A 26 14.54 -0.35 -17.89
C PRO A 26 13.38 -0.52 -18.86
N VAL A 27 12.31 0.24 -18.64
CA VAL A 27 11.15 0.29 -19.53
C VAL A 27 10.99 1.71 -20.04
N GLU A 28 10.99 1.87 -21.34
CA GLU A 28 10.81 3.13 -22.02
C GLU A 28 9.45 3.17 -22.75
N ARG A 29 8.90 4.37 -22.83
CA ARG A 29 7.72 4.68 -23.64
C ARG A 29 7.98 6.00 -24.36
N ASP A 30 7.82 6.02 -25.66
CA ASP A 30 8.05 7.20 -26.52
C ASP A 30 9.45 7.81 -26.36
N GLY A 31 10.47 6.96 -26.06
CA GLY A 31 11.86 7.38 -25.84
C GLY A 31 12.15 7.91 -24.43
N GLU A 32 11.19 7.91 -23.53
CA GLU A 32 11.35 8.32 -22.13
C GLU A 32 11.37 7.10 -21.20
N LEU A 33 12.30 7.09 -20.26
CA LEU A 33 12.36 6.08 -19.20
C LEU A 33 11.17 6.26 -18.24
N ILE A 34 10.30 5.26 -18.19
CA ILE A 34 9.10 5.29 -17.33
C ILE A 34 9.22 4.45 -16.08
N GLY A 35 10.20 3.56 -15.98
CA GLY A 35 10.40 2.71 -14.81
C GLY A 35 11.26 1.50 -15.09
N TYR A 36 11.21 0.55 -14.18
CA TYR A 36 11.98 -0.70 -14.24
C TYR A 36 11.07 -1.91 -14.04
N ILE A 37 11.36 -2.98 -14.76
CA ILE A 37 10.68 -4.26 -14.63
C ILE A 37 11.66 -5.31 -14.13
N CYS A 38 11.25 -6.09 -13.12
CA CYS A 38 12.02 -7.21 -12.59
C CYS A 38 11.32 -8.53 -12.94
N HIS A 39 12.09 -9.48 -13.46
CA HIS A 39 11.69 -10.86 -13.71
C HIS A 39 12.32 -11.77 -12.66
N ALA A 40 11.66 -11.93 -11.52
CA ALA A 40 12.12 -12.81 -10.45
C ALA A 40 11.95 -14.29 -10.83
N LYS A 41 12.94 -15.11 -10.47
CA LYS A 41 12.93 -16.57 -10.66
C LYS A 41 13.08 -17.26 -9.32
N ILE A 42 12.33 -18.33 -9.08
CA ILE A 42 12.56 -19.23 -7.97
C ILE A 42 13.44 -20.37 -8.45
N ILE A 43 14.53 -20.58 -7.76
CA ILE A 43 15.47 -21.67 -7.99
C ILE A 43 15.36 -22.62 -6.79
N ARG A 44 15.06 -23.89 -7.03
CA ARG A 44 15.00 -24.93 -6.02
C ARG A 44 15.92 -26.07 -6.43
N ASP A 45 16.83 -26.46 -5.56
CA ASP A 45 17.82 -27.50 -5.86
C ASP A 45 18.57 -27.27 -7.20
N GLY A 46 18.82 -25.99 -7.56
CA GLY A 46 19.45 -25.59 -8.81
C GLY A 46 18.52 -25.59 -10.04
N ILE A 47 17.25 -25.92 -9.89
CA ILE A 47 16.29 -26.01 -11.00
C ILE A 47 15.29 -24.83 -10.91
N HIS A 48 14.95 -24.26 -12.06
CA HIS A 48 13.91 -23.23 -12.15
C HIS A 48 12.54 -23.80 -11.73
N ALA A 49 11.96 -23.24 -10.68
CA ALA A 49 10.75 -23.75 -10.03
C ALA A 49 9.58 -22.76 -10.04
N GLY A 50 9.66 -21.67 -10.81
CA GLY A 50 8.64 -20.65 -10.93
C GLY A 50 9.22 -19.24 -10.92
N GLY A 51 8.35 -18.23 -10.94
CA GLY A 51 8.78 -16.84 -10.94
C GLY A 51 7.61 -15.89 -11.03
N ALA A 52 7.92 -14.60 -11.02
CA ALA A 52 6.96 -13.52 -11.21
C ALA A 52 7.63 -12.31 -11.82
N THR A 53 6.84 -11.47 -12.45
CA THR A 53 7.29 -10.20 -13.03
C THR A 53 6.54 -9.04 -12.38
N GLN A 54 7.26 -7.99 -12.02
CA GLN A 54 6.69 -6.75 -11.50
C GLN A 54 7.39 -5.53 -12.10
N PHE A 55 6.60 -4.50 -12.33
CA PHE A 55 7.03 -3.20 -12.80
C PHE A 55 6.91 -2.17 -11.69
N CYS A 56 7.90 -1.29 -11.57
CA CYS A 56 7.84 -0.10 -10.74
C CYS A 56 8.05 1.14 -11.62
N GLY A 57 7.04 1.99 -11.70
CA GLY A 57 7.13 3.28 -12.41
C GLY A 57 7.92 4.33 -11.61
N LEU A 58 8.55 5.26 -12.30
CA LEU A 58 9.27 6.39 -11.68
C LEU A 58 8.33 7.38 -10.97
N ASP A 59 7.03 7.31 -11.23
CA ASP A 59 5.97 8.07 -10.56
C ASP A 59 5.37 7.34 -9.34
N ALA A 60 5.72 6.05 -9.15
CA ALA A 60 5.23 5.25 -8.04
C ALA A 60 5.71 5.80 -6.68
N PHE A 61 4.97 5.43 -5.62
CA PHE A 61 5.23 5.88 -4.25
C PHE A 61 6.70 5.78 -3.81
N PRO A 62 7.42 4.66 -4.02
CA PRO A 62 8.81 4.54 -3.57
C PRO A 62 9.77 5.54 -4.20
N CYS A 63 9.37 6.13 -5.34
CA CYS A 63 10.18 7.08 -6.12
C CYS A 63 9.83 8.54 -5.82
N ARG A 64 8.71 8.80 -5.13
CA ARG A 64 8.24 10.16 -4.85
C ARG A 64 9.26 10.95 -4.02
N GLY A 65 9.50 12.19 -4.41
CA GLY A 65 10.45 13.07 -3.73
C GLY A 65 11.92 12.72 -3.91
N LYS A 66 12.23 11.77 -4.82
CA LYS A 66 13.60 11.41 -5.18
C LYS A 66 13.90 11.87 -6.60
N GLU A 67 15.18 12.16 -6.88
CA GLU A 67 15.66 12.61 -8.19
C GLU A 67 16.91 11.84 -8.63
N GLY A 68 17.17 11.83 -9.94
CA GLY A 68 18.35 11.20 -10.54
C GLY A 68 18.50 9.74 -10.11
N SER A 69 19.74 9.32 -9.86
CA SER A 69 20.07 7.93 -9.50
C SER A 69 19.39 7.42 -8.24
N ALA A 70 19.01 8.29 -7.30
CA ALA A 70 18.27 7.89 -6.10
C ALA A 70 16.85 7.45 -6.45
N LYS A 71 16.24 8.05 -7.46
CA LYS A 71 14.92 7.67 -7.98
C LYS A 71 14.99 6.34 -8.72
N ASP A 72 16.02 6.16 -9.56
CA ASP A 72 16.22 4.89 -10.28
C ASP A 72 16.47 3.73 -9.32
N ASN A 73 17.37 3.92 -8.35
CA ASN A 73 17.63 2.90 -7.33
C ASN A 73 16.39 2.53 -6.53
N ALA A 74 15.53 3.49 -6.20
CA ALA A 74 14.28 3.22 -5.52
C ALA A 74 13.32 2.39 -6.38
N ALA A 75 13.22 2.69 -7.68
CA ALA A 75 12.39 1.94 -8.62
C ALA A 75 12.91 0.52 -8.83
N ILE A 76 14.21 0.34 -8.99
CA ILE A 76 14.87 -0.97 -9.15
C ILE A 76 14.61 -1.82 -7.89
N SER A 77 14.94 -1.29 -6.71
CA SER A 77 14.75 -1.96 -5.42
C SER A 77 13.28 -2.40 -5.20
N ALA A 78 12.34 -1.51 -5.52
CA ALA A 78 10.93 -1.81 -5.40
C ALA A 78 10.49 -2.90 -6.38
N ALA A 79 10.91 -2.83 -7.65
CA ALA A 79 10.60 -3.84 -8.65
C ALA A 79 11.12 -5.23 -8.22
N GLN A 80 12.34 -5.30 -7.69
CA GLN A 80 12.94 -6.54 -7.18
C GLN A 80 12.17 -7.11 -5.98
N THR A 81 11.90 -6.28 -4.98
CA THR A 81 11.14 -6.69 -3.79
C THR A 81 9.74 -7.18 -4.16
N TRP A 82 9.03 -6.46 -5.01
CA TRP A 82 7.68 -6.83 -5.43
C TRP A 82 7.66 -8.11 -6.28
N ALA A 83 8.60 -8.26 -7.21
CA ALA A 83 8.70 -9.46 -8.03
C ALA A 83 9.06 -10.69 -7.19
N GLY A 84 10.03 -10.54 -6.28
CA GLY A 84 10.46 -11.59 -5.38
C GLY A 84 9.35 -12.03 -4.42
N SER A 85 8.70 -11.09 -3.75
CA SER A 85 7.55 -11.37 -2.86
C SER A 85 6.43 -12.09 -3.60
N LYS A 86 6.10 -11.63 -4.81
CA LYS A 86 5.04 -12.25 -5.62
C LYS A 86 5.40 -13.66 -6.06
N ALA A 87 6.65 -13.89 -6.48
CA ALA A 87 7.11 -15.21 -6.89
C ALA A 87 7.02 -16.23 -5.73
N LEU A 88 7.54 -15.84 -4.55
CA LEU A 88 7.51 -16.68 -3.35
C LEU A 88 6.08 -16.92 -2.85
N LYS A 89 5.23 -15.87 -2.85
CA LYS A 89 3.81 -15.98 -2.51
C LYS A 89 3.11 -17.01 -3.41
N MET A 90 3.29 -16.92 -4.73
CA MET A 90 2.64 -17.85 -5.66
C MET A 90 2.98 -19.30 -5.36
N ARG A 91 4.17 -19.56 -4.83
CA ARG A 91 4.62 -20.90 -4.47
C ARG A 91 4.19 -21.33 -3.06
N TYR A 92 4.24 -20.43 -2.09
CA TYR A 92 4.12 -20.75 -0.67
C TYR A 92 2.87 -20.19 0.01
N SER A 93 1.91 -19.62 -0.73
CA SER A 93 0.71 -19.03 -0.15
C SER A 93 -0.09 -20.01 0.72
N ALA A 94 -0.15 -21.28 0.33
CA ALA A 94 -0.84 -22.30 1.13
C ALA A 94 -0.19 -22.49 2.51
N VAL A 95 1.14 -22.46 2.59
CA VAL A 95 1.88 -22.56 3.86
C VAL A 95 1.58 -21.35 4.75
N ALA A 96 1.57 -20.14 4.18
CA ALA A 96 1.24 -18.92 4.92
C ALA A 96 -0.20 -18.95 5.46
N VAL A 97 -1.16 -19.37 4.65
CA VAL A 97 -2.57 -19.47 5.06
C VAL A 97 -2.75 -20.51 6.18
N LEU A 98 -2.10 -21.67 6.09
CA LEU A 98 -2.09 -22.66 7.16
C LEU A 98 -1.45 -22.13 8.45
N GLY A 99 -0.49 -21.21 8.35
CA GLY A 99 0.12 -20.49 9.46
C GLY A 99 -0.73 -19.33 10.01
N GLY A 100 -1.94 -19.10 9.47
CA GLY A 100 -2.85 -18.03 9.91
C GLY A 100 -2.51 -16.65 9.37
N TYR A 101 -1.73 -16.55 8.30
CA TYR A 101 -1.41 -15.30 7.61
C TYR A 101 -2.35 -15.06 6.42
N GLY A 102 -2.50 -13.78 6.04
CA GLY A 102 -3.24 -13.42 4.83
C GLY A 102 -2.55 -13.91 3.56
N GLY A 103 -3.33 -14.22 2.53
CA GLY A 103 -2.79 -14.70 1.24
C GLY A 103 -2.13 -13.62 0.37
N ALA A 104 -2.23 -12.33 0.75
CA ALA A 104 -1.50 -11.24 0.10
C ALA A 104 -0.12 -11.04 0.74
N THR A 105 0.82 -10.41 0.03
CA THR A 105 2.08 -9.98 0.64
C THR A 105 1.90 -8.68 1.40
N ALA A 106 2.78 -8.39 2.37
CA ALA A 106 2.76 -7.11 3.08
C ALA A 106 2.99 -5.93 2.12
N GLU A 107 3.83 -6.12 1.12
CA GLU A 107 4.15 -5.12 0.08
C GLU A 107 2.93 -4.81 -0.80
N GLU A 108 2.16 -5.84 -1.22
CA GLU A 108 0.92 -5.65 -1.96
C GLU A 108 -0.10 -4.86 -1.15
N MET A 109 -0.23 -5.14 0.15
CA MET A 109 -1.16 -4.43 1.02
C MET A 109 -0.74 -2.98 1.27
N ARG A 110 0.55 -2.72 1.50
CA ARG A 110 1.06 -1.34 1.63
C ARG A 110 0.83 -0.56 0.35
N ARG A 111 1.19 -1.12 -0.80
CA ARG A 111 0.98 -0.49 -2.10
C ARG A 111 -0.48 -0.14 -2.34
N ALA A 112 -1.41 -1.04 -2.05
CA ALA A 112 -2.84 -0.79 -2.17
C ALA A 112 -3.32 0.34 -1.24
N GLN A 113 -2.75 0.46 -0.03
CA GLN A 113 -3.05 1.55 0.89
C GLN A 113 -2.49 2.90 0.42
N GLU A 114 -1.28 2.90 -0.13
CA GLU A 114 -0.61 4.10 -0.64
C GLU A 114 -1.20 4.62 -1.95
N GLU A 115 -1.69 3.70 -2.80
CA GLU A 115 -2.38 4.01 -4.05
C GLU A 115 -3.86 4.38 -3.81
N ALA A 116 -4.44 4.00 -2.67
CA ALA A 116 -5.79 4.39 -2.31
C ALA A 116 -5.86 5.92 -2.11
N PRO A 117 -6.84 6.60 -2.71
CA PRO A 117 -7.04 8.01 -2.42
C PRO A 117 -7.33 8.17 -0.93
N ASP A 118 -6.66 9.12 -0.29
CA ASP A 118 -6.94 9.47 1.11
C ASP A 118 -8.36 10.07 1.20
N THR A 119 -9.32 9.19 1.44
CA THR A 119 -10.74 9.55 1.57
C THR A 119 -11.12 9.95 2.99
N SER A 120 -10.20 9.79 3.96
CA SER A 120 -10.55 9.91 5.38
C SER A 120 -10.67 11.33 5.89
N GLN A 121 -9.98 12.31 5.25
CA GLN A 121 -9.96 13.70 5.72
C GLN A 121 -10.80 14.66 4.87
N HIS A 122 -10.96 14.39 3.58
CA HIS A 122 -11.57 15.31 2.63
C HIS A 122 -12.61 14.62 1.74
N TYR A 123 -13.58 13.92 2.36
CA TYR A 123 -14.64 13.20 1.64
C TYR A 123 -16.01 13.84 1.84
N CYS A 124 -16.68 14.16 0.72
CA CYS A 124 -18.03 14.67 0.73
C CYS A 124 -19.06 13.53 0.73
N GLU A 125 -19.72 13.30 1.85
CA GLU A 125 -20.74 12.26 1.97
C GLU A 125 -21.97 12.54 1.09
N THR A 126 -22.32 13.81 0.90
CA THR A 126 -23.48 14.23 0.09
C THR A 126 -23.32 13.86 -1.38
N HIS A 127 -22.13 14.05 -1.95
CA HIS A 127 -21.87 13.81 -3.36
C HIS A 127 -21.02 12.57 -3.62
N ARG A 128 -20.64 11.84 -2.55
CA ARG A 128 -19.83 10.61 -2.60
C ARG A 128 -18.54 10.74 -3.40
N THR A 129 -17.85 11.88 -3.25
CA THR A 129 -16.60 12.20 -3.95
C THR A 129 -15.64 12.93 -3.02
N ASN A 130 -14.35 12.90 -3.37
CA ASN A 130 -13.34 13.58 -2.56
C ASN A 130 -13.28 15.08 -2.92
N TRP A 131 -13.18 15.94 -1.91
CA TRP A 131 -12.74 17.30 -2.10
C TRP A 131 -11.24 17.32 -2.45
N PHE A 132 -10.85 18.19 -3.33
CA PHE A 132 -9.45 18.41 -3.68
C PHE A 132 -9.08 19.89 -3.58
N LYS A 133 -7.78 20.14 -3.44
CA LYS A 133 -7.22 21.49 -3.43
C LYS A 133 -6.12 21.60 -4.46
N ARG A 134 -6.22 22.52 -5.41
CA ARG A 134 -5.21 22.74 -6.46
C ARG A 134 -4.76 24.17 -6.50
N GLY A 135 -3.48 24.39 -6.63
CA GLY A 135 -2.86 25.72 -6.89
C GLY A 135 -3.34 26.81 -5.92
N ARG A 136 -4.07 27.81 -6.44
CA ARG A 136 -4.51 28.99 -5.67
C ARG A 136 -5.85 28.82 -4.94
N MET A 137 -6.42 27.65 -4.89
CA MET A 137 -7.66 27.39 -4.16
C MET A 137 -7.46 27.64 -2.65
N LYS A 138 -8.36 28.41 -2.03
CA LYS A 138 -8.30 28.68 -0.59
C LYS A 138 -8.74 27.48 0.24
N ASN A 139 -9.79 26.75 -0.21
CA ASN A 139 -10.39 25.62 0.48
C ASN A 139 -10.38 24.38 -0.42
N TYR A 140 -10.61 23.23 0.19
CA TYR A 140 -10.91 22.01 -0.54
C TYR A 140 -12.32 22.08 -1.14
N ALA A 141 -12.47 21.66 -2.40
CA ALA A 141 -13.74 21.69 -3.12
C ALA A 141 -13.78 20.63 -4.22
N HIS A 142 -14.98 20.28 -4.71
CA HIS A 142 -15.17 19.46 -5.90
C HIS A 142 -16.31 20.02 -6.75
N PRO A 143 -16.33 19.81 -8.08
CA PRO A 143 -17.44 20.20 -8.93
C PRO A 143 -18.66 19.31 -8.66
N ILE A 144 -19.86 19.86 -8.81
CA ILE A 144 -21.13 19.13 -8.67
C ILE A 144 -21.61 18.69 -10.05
N GLY A 145 -21.35 17.43 -10.42
CA GLY A 145 -21.71 16.88 -11.73
C GLY A 145 -21.11 17.70 -12.88
N ASP A 146 -21.87 17.87 -13.96
CA ASP A 146 -21.48 18.66 -15.14
C ASP A 146 -21.88 20.15 -15.04
N THR A 147 -22.12 20.65 -13.83
CA THR A 147 -22.49 22.04 -13.58
C THR A 147 -21.28 22.87 -13.17
N ASP A 148 -21.36 24.21 -13.37
CA ASP A 148 -20.34 25.15 -12.91
C ASP A 148 -20.38 25.39 -11.38
N GLN A 149 -21.15 24.60 -10.64
CA GLN A 149 -21.28 24.72 -9.20
C GLN A 149 -20.22 23.90 -8.48
N TRP A 150 -19.70 24.44 -7.38
CA TRP A 150 -18.68 23.82 -6.55
C TRP A 150 -19.20 23.55 -5.15
N CYS A 151 -19.00 22.33 -4.66
CA CYS A 151 -19.19 21.98 -3.26
C CYS A 151 -17.87 22.23 -2.52
N ASN A 152 -17.90 23.16 -1.57
CA ASN A 152 -16.74 23.44 -0.72
C ASN A 152 -16.81 22.58 0.54
N GLU A 153 -15.65 22.12 0.99
CA GLU A 153 -15.55 21.48 2.29
C GLU A 153 -15.96 22.46 3.39
N PRO A 154 -16.86 22.05 4.31
CA PRO A 154 -17.21 22.89 5.44
C PRO A 154 -15.95 23.14 6.28
N THR A 155 -15.53 24.39 6.37
CA THR A 155 -14.48 24.76 7.32
C THR A 155 -14.98 24.44 8.72
N MET A 156 -14.25 23.62 9.45
CA MET A 156 -14.51 23.34 10.86
C MET A 156 -14.33 24.64 11.67
N ALA A 157 -15.28 25.55 11.55
CA ALA A 157 -15.47 26.61 12.52
C ALA A 157 -16.36 26.03 13.62
N SER A 158 -15.78 25.79 14.76
CA SER A 158 -16.32 25.19 15.98
C SER A 158 -16.41 23.67 15.99
N ALA A 159 -15.57 23.10 16.86
CA ALA A 159 -15.74 21.71 17.32
C ALA A 159 -17.19 21.52 17.81
N PRO A 160 -17.83 20.38 17.48
CA PRO A 160 -19.09 20.01 18.12
C PRO A 160 -18.90 20.04 19.63
N PRO A 161 -19.92 20.41 20.42
CA PRO A 161 -19.82 20.37 21.87
C PRO A 161 -19.36 18.97 22.26
N GLU A 162 -18.33 18.94 23.09
CA GLU A 162 -17.75 17.72 23.66
C GLU A 162 -18.88 16.85 24.20
N VAL A 163 -19.14 15.75 23.50
CA VAL A 163 -20.09 14.73 23.98
C VAL A 163 -19.46 14.21 25.27
N THR A 164 -19.94 14.70 26.39
CA THR A 164 -19.62 14.21 27.74
C THR A 164 -19.82 12.70 27.71
N ARG A 165 -18.73 11.96 27.72
CA ARG A 165 -18.76 10.50 27.85
C ARG A 165 -19.56 10.19 29.11
N PRO A 166 -20.57 9.31 29.03
CA PRO A 166 -21.30 8.91 30.22
C PRO A 166 -20.28 8.37 31.22
N SER A 167 -20.34 8.88 32.43
CA SER A 167 -19.50 8.48 33.54
C SER A 167 -19.53 6.96 33.67
N VAL A 168 -18.34 6.35 33.66
CA VAL A 168 -18.19 4.90 33.86
C VAL A 168 -18.84 4.55 35.19
N GLN A 169 -19.98 3.89 35.14
CA GLN A 169 -20.64 3.40 36.33
C GLN A 169 -19.78 2.29 36.93
N SER A 170 -19.27 2.51 38.13
CA SER A 170 -18.63 1.48 38.93
C SER A 170 -19.70 0.62 39.60
N CYS A 171 -19.51 -0.69 39.66
CA CYS A 171 -20.39 -1.58 40.41
C CYS A 171 -20.31 -1.22 41.89
N PRO A 172 -21.44 -0.88 42.57
CA PRO A 172 -21.42 -0.43 43.95
C PRO A 172 -21.03 -1.54 44.96
N ILE A 173 -20.99 -2.79 44.52
CA ILE A 173 -20.69 -3.94 45.39
C ILE A 173 -19.21 -4.36 45.32
N HIS A 174 -18.56 -4.22 44.17
CA HIS A 174 -17.22 -4.76 43.96
C HIS A 174 -16.16 -3.71 43.63
N ASN A 175 -16.53 -2.44 43.51
CA ASN A 175 -15.63 -1.31 43.19
C ASN A 175 -14.72 -1.55 41.95
N VAL A 176 -15.20 -2.36 40.99
CA VAL A 176 -14.49 -2.73 39.75
C VAL A 176 -15.12 -2.01 38.58
N ARG A 177 -14.29 -1.44 37.68
CA ARG A 177 -14.75 -0.85 36.42
C ARG A 177 -15.35 -1.94 35.54
N LEU A 178 -16.62 -1.78 35.15
CA LEU A 178 -17.23 -2.62 34.12
C LEU A 178 -16.61 -2.27 32.78
N GLY A 179 -15.75 -3.15 32.24
CA GLY A 179 -15.27 -3.06 30.88
C GLY A 179 -16.35 -3.47 29.87
N ARG A 180 -16.34 -2.82 28.72
CA ARG A 180 -17.08 -3.28 27.54
C ARG A 180 -16.32 -4.38 26.84
#